data_961f232a989c7225d458f4c16353b5ac
#
_entry.id   961f232a989c7225d458f4c16353b5ac
#
_cell.length_a   1.000
_cell.length_b   1.000
_cell.length_c   1.000
_cell.angle_alpha   90.00
_cell.angle_beta   90.00
_cell.angle_gamma   90.00
#
_symmetry.space_group_name_H-M   'P 1'
#
loop_
_entity.id
_entity.type
_entity.pdbx_description
1 polymer ?
#
loop_
_entity_poly.entity_id
_entity_poly.type
_entity_poly.pdbx_seq_one_letter_code
_entity_poly.pdbx_strand_id
1 'polypeptide(L)'
;MNPFKFGTIVRGEQFYDRESESKKIMDTLVSGNNVVLFAPRRFGKTSLTFKVIDLLEKKGCICIYLDMLPVFSIQSFLKLYVDAIQKQQKSLDKLVQFITNTIKHIRPKITFSQDGKPELGIDIIENPVSVETISEILDLPERLGSKKKVIVIFDEFQEITKLNSYGLENLLRSKMQQQQNVSYLFLGSRTHLLNDMFNNKNRAFYNSAYHLQLPPLPVKDSVNYLVERFAGSGIVIDEEDAVYLIQNAGDIPYYIQMLASEVWQLSITGIRRVTREIIDSGALQIINNKFDYYSELFDKQSSKQKQLLLALVHSGENIFSAQYTKEFNLSTPSTTQKSASALLDAGIIEKNGNSYFISDPFFMRFLQKIAII
;
A
#
# COMPACT_ATOMS: atom_id res chain seq x y z
N MET A 1 10.44 12.65 -24.04
CA MET A 1 9.84 11.49 -23.35
C MET A 1 9.01 12.00 -22.17
N ASN A 2 7.82 11.43 -21.91
CA ASN A 2 6.99 11.86 -20.77
C ASN A 2 7.73 11.60 -19.44
N PRO A 3 7.95 12.62 -18.61
CA PRO A 3 8.71 12.48 -17.36
C PRO A 3 7.87 11.92 -16.20
N PHE A 4 6.55 11.87 -16.34
CA PHE A 4 5.63 11.45 -15.29
C PHE A 4 5.29 9.97 -15.40
N LYS A 5 5.50 9.22 -14.31
CA LYS A 5 5.22 7.78 -14.24
C LYS A 5 4.23 7.47 -13.12
N PHE A 6 3.25 6.65 -13.44
CA PHE A 6 2.24 6.15 -12.49
C PHE A 6 1.96 4.67 -12.75
N GLY A 7 1.37 3.98 -11.78
CA GLY A 7 1.06 2.55 -11.88
C GLY A 7 2.26 1.62 -11.71
N THR A 8 3.43 2.14 -11.44
CA THR A 8 4.67 1.40 -11.19
C THR A 8 5.32 1.85 -9.88
N ILE A 9 6.20 0.99 -9.34
CA ILE A 9 7.01 1.37 -8.18
C ILE A 9 8.04 2.42 -8.63
N VAL A 10 7.99 3.60 -8.01
CA VAL A 10 8.88 4.71 -8.30
C VAL A 10 10.15 4.58 -7.47
N ARG A 11 11.33 4.68 -8.10
CA ARG A 11 12.65 4.59 -7.46
C ARG A 11 13.59 5.70 -7.96
N GLY A 12 14.66 5.95 -7.20
CA GLY A 12 15.71 6.91 -7.57
C GLY A 12 15.18 8.34 -7.69
N GLU A 13 15.63 9.07 -8.72
CA GLU A 13 15.30 10.48 -8.96
C GLU A 13 13.80 10.77 -9.22
N GLN A 14 13.02 9.75 -9.51
CA GLN A 14 11.56 9.89 -9.69
C GLN A 14 10.80 9.87 -8.37
N PHE A 15 11.47 9.43 -7.28
CA PHE A 15 10.93 9.45 -5.93
C PHE A 15 11.38 10.75 -5.27
N TYR A 16 10.47 11.68 -5.10
CA TYR A 16 10.72 12.95 -4.43
C TYR A 16 10.11 12.97 -3.02
N ASP A 17 10.72 13.76 -2.14
CA ASP A 17 10.35 13.90 -0.73
C ASP A 17 10.47 12.60 0.10
N ARG A 18 9.90 12.57 1.30
CA ARG A 18 9.88 11.44 2.25
C ARG A 18 11.23 11.11 2.90
N GLU A 19 12.19 12.05 2.90
CA GLU A 19 13.47 11.87 3.59
C GLU A 19 13.28 11.68 5.09
N SER A 20 12.42 12.49 5.72
CA SER A 20 12.14 12.45 7.15
C SER A 20 11.49 11.13 7.57
N GLU A 21 10.48 10.67 6.81
CA GLU A 21 9.79 9.42 7.06
C GLU A 21 10.72 8.22 6.80
N SER A 22 11.48 8.25 5.70
CA SER A 22 12.46 7.21 5.39
C SER A 22 13.49 7.05 6.50
N LYS A 23 14.05 8.17 6.99
CA LYS A 23 15.02 8.18 8.09
C LYS A 23 14.39 7.67 9.38
N LYS A 24 13.19 8.14 9.73
CA LYS A 24 12.49 7.73 10.94
C LYS A 24 12.18 6.23 10.96
N ILE A 25 11.69 5.69 9.84
CA ILE A 25 11.44 4.24 9.70
C ILE A 25 12.75 3.48 9.88
N MET A 26 13.80 3.87 9.13
CA MET A 26 15.10 3.21 9.19
C MET A 26 15.67 3.23 10.61
N ASP A 27 15.73 4.39 11.26
CA ASP A 27 16.33 4.53 12.61
C ASP A 27 15.54 3.71 13.65
N THR A 28 14.20 3.69 13.55
CA THR A 28 13.35 2.88 14.44
C THR A 28 13.62 1.38 14.27
N LEU A 29 13.69 0.89 13.03
CA LEU A 29 13.94 -0.53 12.74
C LEU A 29 15.36 -0.97 13.17
N VAL A 30 16.38 -0.15 12.89
CA VAL A 30 17.77 -0.44 13.27
C VAL A 30 17.92 -0.49 14.80
N SER A 31 17.17 0.34 15.54
CA SER A 31 17.15 0.34 17.00
C SER A 31 16.42 -0.86 17.62
N GLY A 32 15.91 -1.80 16.82
CA GLY A 32 15.25 -3.01 17.31
C GLY A 32 13.74 -2.88 17.51
N ASN A 33 13.14 -1.75 17.17
CA ASN A 33 11.70 -1.54 17.28
C ASN A 33 10.98 -1.90 15.97
N ASN A 34 9.74 -2.38 16.08
CA ASN A 34 8.89 -2.64 14.94
C ASN A 34 8.15 -1.37 14.53
N VAL A 35 7.77 -1.30 13.26
CA VAL A 35 7.03 -0.15 12.70
C VAL A 35 5.78 -0.66 11.99
N VAL A 36 4.66 0.02 12.18
CA VAL A 36 3.47 -0.12 11.32
C VAL A 36 3.22 1.20 10.59
N LEU A 37 3.17 1.14 9.26
CA LEU A 37 2.98 2.28 8.38
C LEU A 37 1.55 2.30 7.84
N PHE A 38 0.80 3.29 8.30
CA PHE A 38 -0.57 3.54 7.86
C PHE A 38 -0.57 4.55 6.73
N ALA A 39 -1.14 4.19 5.59
CA ALA A 39 -1.44 5.14 4.53
C ALA A 39 -2.52 4.60 3.61
N PRO A 40 -3.38 5.47 3.08
CA PRO A 40 -4.33 5.10 2.07
C PRO A 40 -3.67 4.49 0.83
N ARG A 41 -4.47 3.88 -0.04
CA ARG A 41 -3.97 3.42 -1.34
C ARG A 41 -3.40 4.59 -2.14
N ARG A 42 -2.37 4.31 -2.97
CA ARG A 42 -1.80 5.29 -3.92
C ARG A 42 -1.00 6.45 -3.29
N PHE A 43 -0.70 6.36 -1.97
CA PHE A 43 0.14 7.31 -1.24
C PHE A 43 1.64 7.03 -1.34
N GLY A 44 2.05 6.04 -2.14
CA GLY A 44 3.46 5.75 -2.38
C GLY A 44 4.12 4.88 -1.30
N LYS A 45 3.36 4.12 -0.48
CA LYS A 45 3.89 3.21 0.57
C LYS A 45 4.98 2.29 0.06
N THR A 46 4.69 1.56 -1.01
CA THR A 46 5.63 0.57 -1.58
C THR A 46 6.90 1.25 -2.10
N SER A 47 6.79 2.42 -2.74
CA SER A 47 7.96 3.18 -3.21
C SER A 47 8.82 3.68 -2.03
N LEU A 48 8.19 4.20 -0.96
CA LEU A 48 8.88 4.56 0.29
C LEU A 48 9.57 3.34 0.91
N THR A 49 8.90 2.20 0.94
CA THR A 49 9.47 0.96 1.48
C THR A 49 10.73 0.54 0.74
N PHE A 50 10.74 0.60 -0.60
CA PHE A 50 11.96 0.27 -1.36
C PHE A 50 13.08 1.29 -1.13
N LYS A 51 12.78 2.58 -0.96
CA LYS A 51 13.78 3.57 -0.53
C LYS A 51 14.36 3.24 0.84
N VAL A 52 13.51 2.83 1.80
CA VAL A 52 13.95 2.40 3.13
C VAL A 52 14.81 1.13 3.04
N ILE A 53 14.43 0.15 2.21
CA ILE A 53 15.22 -1.07 1.97
C ILE A 53 16.63 -0.68 1.46
N ASP A 54 16.71 0.16 0.43
CA ASP A 54 18.01 0.61 -0.13
C ASP A 54 18.90 1.27 0.95
N LEU A 55 18.30 2.03 1.87
CA LEU A 55 19.03 2.67 2.99
C LEU A 55 19.48 1.65 4.04
N LEU A 56 18.63 0.68 4.38
CA LEU A 56 18.93 -0.37 5.35
C LEU A 56 20.03 -1.32 4.82
N GLU A 57 19.98 -1.69 3.55
CA GLU A 57 20.97 -2.55 2.91
C GLU A 57 22.35 -1.85 2.86
N LYS A 58 22.41 -0.54 2.60
CA LYS A 58 23.64 0.28 2.71
C LYS A 58 24.21 0.28 4.12
N LYS A 59 23.38 0.15 5.15
CA LYS A 59 23.81 -0.03 6.57
C LYS A 59 24.19 -1.48 6.90
N GLY A 60 24.12 -2.41 5.95
CA GLY A 60 24.47 -3.81 6.12
C GLY A 60 23.39 -4.68 6.73
N CYS A 61 22.15 -4.18 6.81
CA CYS A 61 20.99 -4.98 7.23
C CYS A 61 20.60 -5.98 6.12
N ILE A 62 19.93 -7.05 6.51
CA ILE A 62 19.28 -8.00 5.60
C ILE A 62 17.79 -7.64 5.56
N CYS A 63 17.26 -7.35 4.36
CA CYS A 63 15.86 -6.97 4.18
C CYS A 63 15.07 -8.08 3.49
N ILE A 64 14.07 -8.66 4.17
CA ILE A 64 13.19 -9.71 3.66
C ILE A 64 11.83 -9.07 3.36
N TYR A 65 11.49 -8.90 2.09
CA TYR A 65 10.23 -8.27 1.65
C TYR A 65 9.23 -9.33 1.19
N LEU A 66 8.00 -9.23 1.72
CA LEU A 66 6.87 -10.10 1.43
C LEU A 66 5.66 -9.26 1.01
N ASP A 67 5.17 -9.47 -0.20
CA ASP A 67 3.86 -8.99 -0.63
C ASP A 67 2.81 -10.04 -0.28
N MET A 68 1.89 -9.69 0.63
CA MET A 68 0.88 -10.62 1.14
C MET A 68 -0.36 -10.75 0.24
N LEU A 69 -0.49 -9.95 -0.83
CA LEU A 69 -1.65 -10.02 -1.74
C LEU A 69 -1.92 -11.41 -2.32
N PRO A 70 -0.90 -12.17 -2.80
CA PRO A 70 -1.15 -13.49 -3.38
C PRO A 70 -1.37 -14.59 -2.35
N VAL A 71 -1.38 -14.27 -1.04
CA VAL A 71 -1.53 -15.27 0.02
C VAL A 71 -3.00 -15.64 0.20
N PHE A 72 -3.32 -16.93 0.02
CA PHE A 72 -4.68 -17.47 0.16
C PHE A 72 -4.75 -18.71 1.07
N SER A 73 -3.61 -19.28 1.47
CA SER A 73 -3.51 -20.44 2.36
C SER A 73 -2.25 -20.37 3.21
N ILE A 74 -2.18 -21.18 4.27
CA ILE A 74 -0.96 -21.29 5.08
C ILE A 74 0.23 -21.77 4.26
N GLN A 75 0.02 -22.72 3.35
CA GLN A 75 1.07 -23.24 2.48
C GLN A 75 1.61 -22.13 1.55
N SER A 76 0.73 -21.30 0.96
CA SER A 76 1.15 -20.17 0.11
C SER A 76 1.92 -19.12 0.91
N PHE A 77 1.53 -18.87 2.15
CA PHE A 77 2.26 -17.97 3.05
C PHE A 77 3.67 -18.50 3.37
N LEU A 78 3.78 -19.74 3.81
CA LEU A 78 5.05 -20.34 4.17
C LEU A 78 6.00 -20.43 2.98
N LYS A 79 5.48 -20.77 1.80
CA LYS A 79 6.26 -20.74 0.56
C LYS A 79 6.78 -19.34 0.27
N LEU A 80 5.91 -18.33 0.27
CA LEU A 80 6.28 -16.92 0.06
C LEU A 80 7.37 -16.48 1.06
N TYR A 81 7.24 -16.88 2.33
CA TYR A 81 8.17 -16.52 3.39
C TYR A 81 9.57 -17.11 3.14
N VAL A 82 9.64 -18.39 2.82
CA VAL A 82 10.90 -19.05 2.50
C VAL A 82 11.53 -18.54 1.21
N ASP A 83 10.74 -18.31 0.17
CA ASP A 83 11.21 -17.74 -1.11
C ASP A 83 11.80 -16.32 -0.90
N ALA A 84 11.20 -15.51 -0.02
CA ALA A 84 11.71 -14.18 0.30
C ALA A 84 13.06 -14.23 1.07
N ILE A 85 13.22 -15.19 1.98
CA ILE A 85 14.47 -15.45 2.70
C ILE A 85 15.55 -15.94 1.73
N GLN A 86 15.19 -16.81 0.80
CA GLN A 86 16.08 -17.36 -0.21
C GLN A 86 16.74 -16.27 -1.06
N LYS A 87 16.00 -15.25 -1.47
CA LYS A 87 16.51 -14.12 -2.27
C LYS A 87 17.64 -13.35 -1.55
N GLN A 88 17.76 -13.50 -0.24
CA GLN A 88 18.83 -12.87 0.56
C GLN A 88 20.10 -13.73 0.67
N GLN A 89 20.07 -14.99 0.20
CA GLN A 89 21.20 -15.89 0.23
C GLN A 89 21.89 -15.98 -1.15
N LYS A 90 23.20 -15.76 -1.15
CA LYS A 90 24.01 -15.81 -2.40
C LYS A 90 24.33 -17.23 -2.88
N SER A 91 24.13 -18.25 -2.04
CA SER A 91 24.47 -19.64 -2.37
C SER A 91 23.28 -20.56 -2.06
N LEU A 92 22.79 -21.22 -3.10
CA LEU A 92 21.72 -22.22 -3.00
C LEU A 92 22.09 -23.38 -2.06
N ASP A 93 23.34 -23.87 -2.11
CA ASP A 93 23.78 -25.00 -1.28
C ASP A 93 23.73 -24.68 0.21
N LYS A 94 24.16 -23.47 0.59
CA LYS A 94 24.09 -23.03 1.99
C LYS A 94 22.65 -22.89 2.47
N LEU A 95 21.76 -22.45 1.60
CA LEU A 95 20.34 -22.31 1.91
C LEU A 95 19.67 -23.67 2.03
N VAL A 96 19.93 -24.60 1.10
CA VAL A 96 19.43 -25.98 1.17
C VAL A 96 19.88 -26.63 2.49
N GLN A 97 21.17 -26.57 2.80
CA GLN A 97 21.69 -27.07 4.09
C GLN A 97 21.04 -26.39 5.30
N PHE A 98 20.86 -25.07 5.24
CA PHE A 98 20.23 -24.29 6.30
C PHE A 98 18.78 -24.73 6.55
N ILE A 99 17.97 -24.87 5.48
CA ILE A 99 16.58 -25.31 5.59
C ILE A 99 16.49 -26.78 6.02
N THR A 100 17.25 -27.66 5.40
CA THR A 100 17.25 -29.11 5.68
C THR A 100 17.69 -29.42 7.11
N ASN A 101 18.69 -28.68 7.62
CA ASN A 101 19.17 -28.85 8.99
C ASN A 101 18.27 -28.20 10.05
N THR A 102 17.35 -27.34 9.61
CA THR A 102 16.53 -26.50 10.51
C THR A 102 15.11 -27.00 10.62
N ILE A 103 14.53 -27.51 9.53
CA ILE A 103 13.10 -27.83 9.45
C ILE A 103 12.92 -29.28 9.00
N LYS A 104 12.35 -30.11 9.88
CA LYS A 104 12.19 -31.54 9.63
C LYS A 104 11.12 -31.91 8.59
N HIS A 105 10.12 -31.06 8.43
CA HIS A 105 8.91 -31.34 7.65
C HIS A 105 8.85 -30.63 6.28
N ILE A 106 9.98 -30.06 5.86
CA ILE A 106 10.13 -29.41 4.55
C ILE A 106 11.13 -30.20 3.70
N ARG A 107 10.76 -30.49 2.48
CA ARG A 107 11.68 -31.00 1.46
C ARG A 107 12.08 -29.87 0.52
N PRO A 108 13.39 -29.55 0.43
CA PRO A 108 13.84 -28.65 -0.60
C PRO A 108 13.63 -29.31 -1.97
N LYS A 109 13.08 -28.55 -2.92
CA LYS A 109 12.87 -28.98 -4.31
C LYS A 109 13.55 -27.97 -5.22
N ILE A 110 14.41 -28.44 -6.10
CA ILE A 110 15.00 -27.56 -7.11
C ILE A 110 13.98 -27.41 -8.23
N THR A 111 13.56 -26.17 -8.45
CA THR A 111 12.74 -25.74 -9.58
C THR A 111 13.58 -24.86 -10.50
N PHE A 112 13.12 -24.62 -11.72
CA PHE A 112 13.81 -23.72 -12.64
C PHE A 112 12.87 -22.55 -12.96
N SER A 113 13.42 -21.32 -12.87
CA SER A 113 12.71 -20.11 -13.29
C SER A 113 12.47 -20.11 -14.81
N GLN A 114 11.63 -19.20 -15.29
CA GLN A 114 11.39 -19.01 -16.73
C GLN A 114 12.68 -18.75 -17.51
N ASP A 115 13.69 -18.16 -16.85
CA ASP A 115 15.03 -17.89 -17.40
C ASP A 115 15.99 -19.10 -17.27
N GLY A 116 15.51 -20.28 -16.87
CA GLY A 116 16.30 -21.50 -16.72
C GLY A 116 17.26 -21.51 -15.54
N LYS A 117 17.17 -20.54 -14.61
CA LYS A 117 18.00 -20.53 -13.40
C LYS A 117 17.41 -21.46 -12.33
N PRO A 118 18.26 -22.24 -11.64
CA PRO A 118 17.78 -23.08 -10.56
C PRO A 118 17.29 -22.20 -9.39
N GLU A 119 16.06 -22.48 -8.96
CA GLU A 119 15.43 -21.88 -7.77
C GLU A 119 15.13 -23.00 -6.78
N LEU A 120 15.28 -22.69 -5.50
CA LEU A 120 14.89 -23.61 -4.45
C LEU A 120 13.40 -23.41 -4.16
N GLY A 121 12.59 -24.36 -4.52
CA GLY A 121 11.22 -24.48 -4.01
C GLY A 121 11.22 -25.27 -2.70
N ILE A 122 10.13 -25.17 -1.97
CA ILE A 122 9.86 -26.03 -0.81
C ILE A 122 8.58 -26.81 -1.04
N ASP A 123 8.62 -28.10 -0.73
CA ASP A 123 7.43 -28.92 -0.57
C ASP A 123 7.19 -29.12 0.93
N ILE A 124 6.04 -28.66 1.42
CA ILE A 124 5.60 -28.93 2.79
C ILE A 124 4.92 -30.28 2.79
N ILE A 125 5.51 -31.23 3.50
CA ILE A 125 5.07 -32.64 3.48
C ILE A 125 3.82 -32.87 4.33
N GLU A 126 3.59 -31.97 5.29
CA GLU A 126 2.48 -32.07 6.22
C GLU A 126 1.19 -31.47 5.66
N ASN A 127 0.10 -32.20 5.77
CA ASN A 127 -1.24 -31.68 5.51
C ASN A 127 -2.23 -32.31 6.50
N PRO A 128 -2.76 -31.54 7.50
CA PRO A 128 -2.55 -30.11 7.73
C PRO A 128 -1.14 -29.78 8.27
N VAL A 129 -0.68 -28.56 7.98
CA VAL A 129 0.62 -28.05 8.47
C VAL A 129 0.56 -27.87 10.00
N SER A 130 1.54 -28.41 10.72
CA SER A 130 1.60 -28.29 12.18
C SER A 130 2.02 -26.90 12.64
N VAL A 131 1.63 -26.53 13.86
CA VAL A 131 2.03 -25.29 14.51
C VAL A 131 3.55 -25.22 14.69
N GLU A 132 4.17 -26.36 14.95
CA GLU A 132 5.62 -26.51 15.09
C GLU A 132 6.34 -26.13 13.79
N THR A 133 5.89 -26.64 12.65
CA THR A 133 6.45 -26.32 11.33
C THR A 133 6.31 -24.83 11.00
N ILE A 134 5.16 -24.21 11.30
CA ILE A 134 4.96 -22.76 11.12
C ILE A 134 5.95 -22.00 12.01
N SER A 135 6.08 -22.41 13.28
CA SER A 135 6.96 -21.80 14.25
C SER A 135 8.43 -21.85 13.84
N GLU A 136 8.92 -22.99 13.35
CA GLU A 136 10.28 -23.18 12.84
C GLU A 136 10.58 -22.29 11.63
N ILE A 137 9.63 -22.14 10.70
CA ILE A 137 9.78 -21.25 9.53
C ILE A 137 9.84 -19.78 9.96
N LEU A 138 9.01 -19.36 10.90
CA LEU A 138 9.03 -18.00 11.41
C LEU A 138 10.32 -17.65 12.18
N ASP A 139 11.10 -18.65 12.62
CA ASP A 139 12.42 -18.46 13.27
C ASP A 139 13.58 -18.28 12.28
N LEU A 140 13.38 -18.56 11.00
CA LEU A 140 14.43 -18.47 10.00
C LEU A 140 15.13 -17.09 9.93
N PRO A 141 14.44 -15.93 10.02
CA PRO A 141 15.08 -14.63 10.02
C PRO A 141 16.09 -14.44 11.18
N GLU A 142 15.75 -14.89 12.40
CA GLU A 142 16.65 -14.80 13.54
C GLU A 142 17.94 -15.61 13.32
N ARG A 143 17.80 -16.81 12.77
CA ARG A 143 18.94 -17.67 12.44
C ARG A 143 19.80 -17.11 11.30
N LEU A 144 19.16 -16.43 10.34
CA LEU A 144 19.84 -15.75 9.24
C LEU A 144 20.66 -14.56 9.78
N GLY A 145 20.13 -13.87 10.78
CA GLY A 145 20.67 -12.64 11.38
C GLY A 145 21.76 -12.84 12.42
N SER A 146 22.42 -14.01 12.54
CA SER A 146 23.40 -14.30 13.62
C SER A 146 24.52 -13.25 13.81
N LYS A 147 24.79 -12.41 12.79
CA LYS A 147 25.80 -11.31 12.81
C LYS A 147 25.29 -10.00 12.19
N LYS A 148 24.04 -9.94 11.75
CA LYS A 148 23.47 -8.79 11.05
C LYS A 148 22.03 -8.56 11.50
N LYS A 149 21.62 -7.30 11.52
CA LYS A 149 20.21 -6.97 11.74
C LYS A 149 19.37 -7.42 10.54
N VAL A 150 18.27 -8.11 10.81
CA VAL A 150 17.31 -8.55 9.81
C VAL A 150 16.04 -7.71 9.94
N ILE A 151 15.54 -7.24 8.83
CA ILE A 151 14.28 -6.50 8.74
C ILE A 151 13.31 -7.31 7.89
N VAL A 152 12.22 -7.77 8.49
CA VAL A 152 11.13 -8.45 7.79
C VAL A 152 10.05 -7.42 7.47
N ILE A 153 9.68 -7.34 6.21
CA ILE A 153 8.76 -6.33 5.69
C ILE A 153 7.54 -7.04 5.10
N PHE A 154 6.39 -6.81 5.70
CA PHE A 154 5.11 -7.32 5.21
C PHE A 154 4.33 -6.20 4.53
N ASP A 155 4.19 -6.26 3.23
CA ASP A 155 3.27 -5.39 2.48
C ASP A 155 1.87 -6.04 2.40
N GLU A 156 0.83 -5.21 2.47
CA GLU A 156 -0.58 -5.63 2.57
C GLU A 156 -0.84 -6.62 3.72
N PHE A 157 -0.25 -6.31 4.89
CA PHE A 157 -0.24 -7.19 6.07
C PHE A 157 -1.63 -7.61 6.56
N GLN A 158 -2.67 -6.81 6.32
CA GLN A 158 -4.04 -7.19 6.68
C GLN A 158 -4.50 -8.50 6.03
N GLU A 159 -3.85 -8.97 4.98
CA GLU A 159 -4.18 -10.25 4.33
C GLU A 159 -3.89 -11.46 5.25
N ILE A 160 -3.06 -11.30 6.29
CA ILE A 160 -2.80 -12.35 7.30
C ILE A 160 -4.08 -12.80 8.01
N THR A 161 -5.10 -11.93 8.11
CA THR A 161 -6.38 -12.25 8.74
C THR A 161 -7.13 -13.39 8.05
N LYS A 162 -6.84 -13.64 6.77
CA LYS A 162 -7.38 -14.80 6.03
C LYS A 162 -6.85 -16.14 6.54
N LEU A 163 -5.75 -16.12 7.33
CA LEU A 163 -5.07 -17.30 7.86
C LEU A 163 -5.33 -17.52 9.35
N ASN A 164 -6.36 -16.89 9.92
CA ASN A 164 -6.64 -16.92 11.36
C ASN A 164 -6.95 -18.32 11.92
N SER A 165 -7.40 -19.27 11.10
CA SER A 165 -7.64 -20.65 11.52
C SER A 165 -6.39 -21.36 12.07
N TYR A 166 -5.19 -20.85 11.77
CA TYR A 166 -3.91 -21.39 12.26
C TYR A 166 -3.35 -20.63 13.46
N GLY A 167 -4.05 -19.59 13.97
CA GLY A 167 -3.52 -18.74 15.03
C GLY A 167 -2.24 -17.99 14.65
N LEU A 168 -2.03 -17.74 13.34
CA LEU A 168 -0.79 -17.20 12.79
C LEU A 168 -0.45 -15.82 13.36
N GLU A 169 -1.43 -14.97 13.66
CA GLU A 169 -1.19 -13.68 14.30
C GLU A 169 -0.54 -13.84 15.68
N ASN A 170 -1.04 -14.78 16.48
CA ASN A 170 -0.49 -15.05 17.81
C ASN A 170 0.92 -15.66 17.75
N LEU A 171 1.14 -16.58 16.79
CA LEU A 171 2.45 -17.18 16.57
C LEU A 171 3.48 -16.13 16.15
N LEU A 172 3.15 -15.30 15.16
CA LEU A 172 4.04 -14.23 14.70
C LEU A 172 4.31 -13.23 15.82
N ARG A 173 3.30 -12.85 16.60
CA ARG A 173 3.47 -11.96 17.77
C ARG A 173 4.41 -12.56 18.81
N SER A 174 4.28 -13.86 19.11
CA SER A 174 5.19 -14.57 20.03
C SER A 174 6.63 -14.55 19.52
N LYS A 175 6.85 -14.82 18.22
CA LYS A 175 8.19 -14.76 17.62
C LYS A 175 8.79 -13.36 17.65
N MET A 176 8.01 -12.34 17.36
CA MET A 176 8.45 -10.94 17.47
C MET A 176 8.97 -10.56 18.85
N GLN A 177 8.42 -11.18 19.90
CA GLN A 177 8.87 -10.94 21.29
C GLN A 177 10.15 -11.70 21.65
N GLN A 178 10.42 -12.82 21.01
CA GLN A 178 11.56 -13.70 21.30
C GLN A 178 12.81 -13.33 20.48
N GLN A 179 12.61 -12.81 19.27
CA GLN A 179 13.69 -12.50 18.34
C GLN A 179 14.38 -11.19 18.71
N GLN A 180 15.71 -11.22 18.81
CA GLN A 180 16.52 -10.06 19.24
C GLN A 180 17.11 -9.29 18.04
N ASN A 181 17.46 -10.01 16.98
CA ASN A 181 18.11 -9.44 15.79
C ASN A 181 17.13 -9.12 14.64
N VAL A 182 15.85 -9.37 14.83
CA VAL A 182 14.81 -9.12 13.82
C VAL A 182 13.96 -7.93 14.21
N SER A 183 13.66 -7.05 13.26
CA SER A 183 12.64 -6.03 13.38
C SER A 183 11.65 -6.15 12.24
N TYR A 184 10.45 -5.68 12.46
CA TYR A 184 9.34 -5.86 11.54
C TYR A 184 8.79 -4.51 11.07
N LEU A 185 8.57 -4.40 9.75
CA LEU A 185 7.85 -3.31 9.13
C LEU A 185 6.54 -3.84 8.53
N PHE A 186 5.43 -3.34 9.03
CA PHE A 186 4.10 -3.72 8.57
C PHE A 186 3.50 -2.58 7.75
N LEU A 187 3.00 -2.91 6.55
CA LEU A 187 2.37 -1.98 5.64
C LEU A 187 1.01 -2.53 5.22
N GLY A 188 0.07 -1.65 4.95
CA GLY A 188 -1.19 -2.04 4.33
C GLY A 188 -1.98 -0.84 3.86
N SER A 189 -2.83 -1.10 2.88
CA SER A 189 -3.67 -0.08 2.26
C SER A 189 -5.05 0.04 2.92
N ARG A 190 -5.51 -1.00 3.61
CA ARG A 190 -6.76 -0.98 4.36
C ARG A 190 -6.51 -0.48 5.78
N THR A 191 -6.41 0.84 5.92
CA THR A 191 -6.02 1.51 7.17
C THR A 191 -6.92 1.13 8.35
N HIS A 192 -8.22 0.92 8.14
CA HIS A 192 -9.16 0.50 9.19
C HIS A 192 -8.85 -0.90 9.73
N LEU A 193 -8.46 -1.86 8.86
CA LEU A 193 -8.09 -3.22 9.29
C LEU A 193 -6.77 -3.22 10.07
N LEU A 194 -5.76 -2.50 9.57
CA LEU A 194 -4.49 -2.33 10.31
C LEU A 194 -4.71 -1.62 11.64
N ASN A 195 -5.55 -0.59 11.70
CA ASN A 195 -5.91 0.07 12.95
C ASN A 195 -6.57 -0.91 13.94
N ASP A 196 -7.46 -1.78 13.48
CA ASP A 196 -8.02 -2.83 14.34
C ASP A 196 -6.91 -3.77 14.85
N MET A 197 -6.02 -4.24 13.97
CA MET A 197 -4.96 -5.17 14.34
C MET A 197 -3.98 -4.61 15.38
N PHE A 198 -3.59 -3.33 15.29
CA PHE A 198 -2.53 -2.74 16.12
C PHE A 198 -3.04 -1.87 17.28
N ASN A 199 -4.29 -1.40 17.24
CA ASN A 199 -4.90 -0.53 18.26
C ASN A 199 -5.99 -1.21 19.10
N ASN A 200 -6.54 -2.33 18.67
CA ASN A 200 -7.56 -3.06 19.42
C ASN A 200 -6.89 -3.96 20.47
N LYS A 201 -7.25 -3.74 21.75
CA LYS A 201 -6.71 -4.49 22.91
C LYS A 201 -6.91 -6.01 22.83
N ASN A 202 -7.89 -6.45 22.06
CA ASN A 202 -8.21 -7.88 21.90
C ASN A 202 -7.44 -8.54 20.75
N ARG A 203 -6.57 -7.81 20.03
CA ARG A 203 -5.78 -8.34 18.92
C ARG A 203 -4.33 -8.63 19.32
N ALA A 204 -3.72 -9.62 18.67
CA ALA A 204 -2.36 -10.07 18.97
C ALA A 204 -1.31 -8.96 18.87
N PHE A 205 -1.45 -8.05 17.90
CA PHE A 205 -0.47 -6.99 17.64
C PHE A 205 -0.71 -5.70 18.43
N TYR A 206 -1.64 -5.68 19.38
CA TYR A 206 -1.89 -4.50 20.20
C TYR A 206 -0.58 -3.94 20.79
N ASN A 207 -0.32 -2.64 20.54
CA ASN A 207 0.88 -1.92 20.99
C ASN A 207 2.22 -2.63 20.68
N SER A 208 2.34 -3.35 19.55
CA SER A 208 3.55 -4.13 19.22
C SER A 208 4.51 -3.44 18.26
N ALA A 209 4.15 -2.28 17.73
CA ALA A 209 4.93 -1.54 16.75
C ALA A 209 4.80 -0.02 16.95
N TYR A 210 5.78 0.73 16.49
CA TYR A 210 5.70 2.18 16.39
C TYR A 210 4.74 2.55 15.24
N HIS A 211 3.75 3.39 15.53
CA HIS A 211 2.74 3.80 14.57
C HIS A 211 3.21 5.03 13.79
N LEU A 212 3.34 4.86 12.49
CA LEU A 212 3.66 5.94 11.58
C LEU A 212 2.51 6.11 10.57
N GLN A 213 1.89 7.28 10.58
CA GLN A 213 0.93 7.64 9.56
C GLN A 213 1.66 8.41 8.46
N LEU A 214 1.50 8.01 7.21
CA LEU A 214 2.07 8.71 6.07
C LEU A 214 1.13 9.86 5.68
N PRO A 215 1.55 11.11 5.86
CA PRO A 215 0.74 12.26 5.47
C PRO A 215 0.70 12.43 3.95
N PRO A 216 -0.16 13.25 3.38
CA PRO A 216 -0.01 13.75 2.01
C PRO A 216 1.39 14.34 1.80
N LEU A 217 1.84 14.39 0.55
CA LEU A 217 3.09 15.07 0.23
C LEU A 217 2.96 16.58 0.50
N PRO A 218 4.01 17.26 1.01
CA PRO A 218 4.00 18.70 1.13
C PRO A 218 3.73 19.36 -0.23
N VAL A 219 2.78 20.27 -0.26
CA VAL A 219 2.37 20.93 -1.52
C VAL A 219 3.56 21.60 -2.20
N LYS A 220 4.41 22.27 -1.41
CA LYS A 220 5.62 22.96 -1.91
C LYS A 220 6.55 22.01 -2.65
N ASP A 221 6.80 20.81 -2.10
CA ASP A 221 7.72 19.84 -2.71
C ASP A 221 7.11 19.23 -3.97
N SER A 222 5.79 19.02 -3.97
CA SER A 222 5.03 18.58 -5.14
C SER A 222 5.03 19.63 -6.26
N VAL A 223 4.91 20.92 -5.92
CA VAL A 223 5.00 22.04 -6.88
C VAL A 223 6.41 22.09 -7.49
N ASN A 224 7.45 22.10 -6.65
CA ASN A 224 8.83 22.11 -7.12
C ASN A 224 9.11 20.95 -8.09
N TYR A 225 8.68 19.74 -7.71
CA TYR A 225 8.81 18.55 -8.55
C TYR A 225 8.10 18.71 -9.91
N LEU A 226 6.86 19.21 -9.94
CA LEU A 226 6.12 19.43 -11.17
C LEU A 226 6.81 20.45 -12.06
N VAL A 227 7.20 21.61 -11.50
CA VAL A 227 7.89 22.68 -12.24
C VAL A 227 9.18 22.16 -12.87
N GLU A 228 10.02 21.48 -12.10
CA GLU A 228 11.28 20.91 -12.61
C GLU A 228 11.06 19.86 -13.71
N ARG A 229 10.08 18.96 -13.55
CA ARG A 229 9.80 17.90 -14.52
C ARG A 229 9.21 18.42 -15.83
N PHE A 230 8.29 19.39 -15.76
CA PHE A 230 7.78 20.05 -16.95
C PHE A 230 8.89 20.85 -17.66
N ALA A 231 9.66 21.65 -16.94
CA ALA A 231 10.75 22.42 -17.48
C ALA A 231 11.83 21.55 -18.16
N GLY A 232 12.20 20.43 -17.54
CA GLY A 232 13.14 19.45 -18.12
C GLY A 232 12.66 18.81 -19.42
N SER A 233 11.36 18.92 -19.74
CA SER A 233 10.78 18.48 -21.02
C SER A 233 10.47 19.64 -21.99
N GLY A 234 10.88 20.85 -21.64
CA GLY A 234 10.64 22.06 -22.45
C GLY A 234 9.22 22.59 -22.41
N ILE A 235 8.47 22.29 -21.34
CA ILE A 235 7.13 22.78 -21.06
C ILE A 235 7.19 23.67 -19.82
N VAL A 236 6.46 24.78 -19.80
CA VAL A 236 6.38 25.71 -18.66
C VAL A 236 5.08 25.46 -17.90
N ILE A 237 5.17 25.39 -16.59
CA ILE A 237 4.03 25.43 -15.67
C ILE A 237 4.33 26.46 -14.58
N ASP A 238 3.39 27.34 -14.29
CA ASP A 238 3.51 28.28 -13.19
C ASP A 238 3.15 27.60 -11.85
N GLU A 239 3.68 28.13 -10.73
CA GLU A 239 3.43 27.54 -9.41
C GLU A 239 1.93 27.46 -9.08
N GLU A 240 1.16 28.48 -9.44
CA GLU A 240 -0.31 28.50 -9.22
C GLU A 240 -1.01 27.40 -10.01
N ASP A 241 -0.63 27.15 -11.25
CA ASP A 241 -1.17 26.08 -12.08
C ASP A 241 -0.71 24.71 -11.58
N ALA A 242 0.51 24.60 -11.04
CA ALA A 242 0.98 23.39 -10.38
C ALA A 242 0.16 23.07 -9.12
N VAL A 243 -0.15 24.07 -8.29
CA VAL A 243 -1.06 23.92 -7.13
C VAL A 243 -2.44 23.48 -7.59
N TYR A 244 -2.97 24.11 -8.65
CA TYR A 244 -4.27 23.75 -9.21
C TYR A 244 -4.30 22.28 -9.71
N LEU A 245 -3.23 21.80 -10.37
CA LEU A 245 -3.08 20.42 -10.79
C LEU A 245 -3.10 19.46 -9.60
N ILE A 246 -2.34 19.77 -8.53
CA ILE A 246 -2.27 18.97 -7.30
C ILE A 246 -3.65 18.84 -6.65
N GLN A 247 -4.37 19.95 -6.47
CA GLN A 247 -5.73 19.97 -5.92
C GLN A 247 -6.71 19.13 -6.77
N ASN A 248 -6.60 19.24 -8.09
CA ASN A 248 -7.41 18.46 -9.02
C ASN A 248 -7.14 16.94 -8.93
N ALA A 249 -5.95 16.55 -8.49
CA ALA A 249 -5.56 15.17 -8.24
C ALA A 249 -5.84 14.71 -6.79
N GLY A 250 -6.50 15.54 -5.95
CA GLY A 250 -6.85 15.22 -4.57
C GLY A 250 -5.66 15.07 -3.64
N ASP A 251 -4.54 15.75 -3.93
CA ASP A 251 -3.27 15.69 -3.17
C ASP A 251 -2.67 14.27 -3.06
N ILE A 252 -3.09 13.34 -3.92
CA ILE A 252 -2.66 11.94 -3.91
C ILE A 252 -1.55 11.73 -4.93
N PRO A 253 -0.34 11.28 -4.53
CA PRO A 253 0.84 11.19 -5.40
C PRO A 253 0.61 10.44 -6.72
N TYR A 254 -0.09 9.33 -6.69
CA TYR A 254 -0.43 8.56 -7.89
C TYR A 254 -1.25 9.37 -8.89
N TYR A 255 -2.26 10.10 -8.40
CA TYR A 255 -3.15 10.87 -9.25
C TYR A 255 -2.51 12.17 -9.74
N ILE A 256 -1.60 12.76 -8.95
CA ILE A 256 -0.76 13.89 -9.38
C ILE A 256 0.07 13.46 -10.60
N GLN A 257 0.74 12.31 -10.53
CA GLN A 257 1.54 11.78 -11.64
C GLN A 257 0.66 11.45 -12.87
N MET A 258 -0.51 10.86 -12.65
CA MET A 258 -1.42 10.50 -13.74
C MET A 258 -1.95 11.75 -14.45
N LEU A 259 -2.40 12.77 -13.71
CA LEU A 259 -2.89 14.01 -14.28
C LEU A 259 -1.76 14.78 -14.98
N ALA A 260 -0.59 14.88 -14.33
CA ALA A 260 0.59 15.52 -14.93
C ALA A 260 1.02 14.83 -16.25
N SER A 261 0.89 13.50 -16.33
CA SER A 261 1.17 12.75 -17.56
C SER A 261 0.24 13.13 -18.70
N GLU A 262 -1.07 13.25 -18.44
CA GLU A 262 -2.08 13.66 -19.44
C GLU A 262 -1.88 15.11 -19.85
N VAL A 263 -1.69 16.01 -18.87
CA VAL A 263 -1.41 17.44 -19.12
C VAL A 263 -0.13 17.61 -19.96
N TRP A 264 0.89 16.81 -19.70
CA TRP A 264 2.12 16.81 -20.49
C TRP A 264 1.85 16.42 -21.95
N GLN A 265 1.05 15.37 -22.20
CA GLN A 265 0.73 14.93 -23.56
C GLN A 265 -0.06 16.00 -24.32
N LEU A 266 -0.98 16.68 -23.67
CA LEU A 266 -1.74 17.78 -24.29
C LEU A 266 -0.85 19.01 -24.57
N SER A 267 0.10 19.32 -23.68
CA SER A 267 0.96 20.49 -23.81
C SER A 267 2.10 20.31 -24.80
N ILE A 268 2.63 19.09 -24.99
CA ILE A 268 3.79 18.86 -25.89
C ILE A 268 3.44 19.08 -27.37
N THR A 269 2.19 18.85 -27.74
CA THR A 269 1.67 19.06 -29.11
C THR A 269 1.14 20.46 -29.34
N GLY A 270 1.03 21.29 -28.27
CA GLY A 270 0.46 22.63 -28.30
C GLY A 270 1.46 23.74 -27.98
N ILE A 271 1.05 24.69 -27.17
CA ILE A 271 1.79 25.92 -26.83
C ILE A 271 2.98 25.70 -25.87
N ARG A 272 3.25 24.47 -25.47
CA ARG A 272 4.29 24.10 -24.48
C ARG A 272 4.21 24.89 -23.15
N ARG A 273 3.01 25.28 -22.78
CA ARG A 273 2.70 25.91 -21.51
C ARG A 273 1.46 25.21 -20.94
N VAL A 274 1.50 24.89 -19.65
CA VAL A 274 0.35 24.38 -18.90
C VAL A 274 -0.53 25.55 -18.47
N THR A 275 -1.83 25.43 -18.66
CA THR A 275 -2.84 26.36 -18.17
C THR A 275 -3.93 25.57 -17.45
N ARG A 276 -4.83 26.25 -16.73
CA ARG A 276 -5.96 25.62 -16.03
C ARG A 276 -6.86 24.86 -17.00
N GLU A 277 -7.09 25.42 -18.21
CA GLU A 277 -7.92 24.79 -19.24
C GLU A 277 -7.30 23.45 -19.73
N ILE A 278 -5.96 23.39 -19.83
CA ILE A 278 -5.27 22.16 -20.20
C ILE A 278 -5.34 21.14 -19.05
N ILE A 279 -5.23 21.59 -17.79
CA ILE A 279 -5.39 20.73 -16.60
C ILE A 279 -6.81 20.14 -16.56
N ASP A 280 -7.83 20.97 -16.76
CA ASP A 280 -9.24 20.53 -16.78
C ASP A 280 -9.51 19.58 -17.95
N SER A 281 -8.92 19.84 -19.12
CA SER A 281 -9.00 18.95 -20.28
C SER A 281 -8.35 17.60 -20.00
N GLY A 282 -7.17 17.59 -19.35
CA GLY A 282 -6.49 16.37 -18.92
C GLY A 282 -7.32 15.56 -17.91
N ALA A 283 -7.92 16.22 -16.92
CA ALA A 283 -8.80 15.59 -15.95
C ALA A 283 -10.04 14.99 -16.63
N LEU A 284 -10.64 15.71 -17.58
CA LEU A 284 -11.79 15.24 -18.36
C LEU A 284 -11.41 14.02 -19.22
N GLN A 285 -10.22 14.03 -19.83
CA GLN A 285 -9.73 12.91 -20.63
C GLN A 285 -9.54 11.64 -19.78
N ILE A 286 -9.00 11.77 -18.57
CA ILE A 286 -8.89 10.65 -17.62
C ILE A 286 -10.27 10.07 -17.30
N ILE A 287 -11.26 10.93 -17.02
CA ILE A 287 -12.64 10.49 -16.74
C ILE A 287 -13.23 9.77 -17.93
N ASN A 288 -13.08 10.31 -19.13
CA ASN A 288 -13.63 9.72 -20.37
C ASN A 288 -12.96 8.38 -20.68
N ASN A 289 -11.63 8.27 -20.54
CA ASN A 289 -10.90 7.02 -20.74
C ASN A 289 -11.30 5.93 -19.75
N LYS A 290 -11.83 6.30 -18.58
CA LYS A 290 -12.28 5.39 -17.53
C LYS A 290 -13.80 5.35 -17.39
N PHE A 291 -14.54 5.90 -18.32
CA PHE A 291 -16.00 6.04 -18.20
C PHE A 291 -16.69 4.70 -17.96
N ASP A 292 -16.40 3.69 -18.79
CA ASP A 292 -17.01 2.36 -18.65
C ASP A 292 -16.65 1.71 -17.32
N TYR A 293 -15.38 1.83 -16.90
CA TYR A 293 -14.93 1.32 -15.59
C TYR A 293 -15.66 2.01 -14.42
N TYR A 294 -15.81 3.34 -14.46
CA TYR A 294 -16.49 4.08 -13.41
C TYR A 294 -18.01 3.82 -13.40
N SER A 295 -18.61 3.66 -14.57
CA SER A 295 -20.01 3.26 -14.70
C SER A 295 -20.24 1.88 -14.10
N GLU A 296 -19.41 0.90 -14.47
CA GLU A 296 -19.50 -0.46 -13.94
C GLU A 296 -19.27 -0.48 -12.42
N LEU A 297 -18.26 0.29 -11.92
CA LEU A 297 -17.97 0.41 -10.50
C LEU A 297 -19.17 0.96 -9.74
N PHE A 298 -19.83 1.98 -10.25
CA PHE A 298 -21.03 2.57 -9.67
C PHE A 298 -22.21 1.60 -9.76
N ASP A 299 -22.43 0.95 -10.90
CA ASP A 299 -23.58 0.08 -11.14
C ASP A 299 -23.57 -1.19 -10.31
N LYS A 300 -22.40 -1.73 -9.98
CA LYS A 300 -22.24 -2.85 -9.05
C LYS A 300 -22.64 -2.54 -7.61
N GLN A 301 -22.80 -1.26 -7.25
CA GLN A 301 -23.19 -0.89 -5.90
C GLN A 301 -24.71 -1.04 -5.69
N SER A 302 -25.09 -1.46 -4.49
CA SER A 302 -26.51 -1.47 -4.10
C SER A 302 -27.11 -0.05 -4.11
N SER A 303 -28.43 0.06 -4.24
CA SER A 303 -29.11 1.37 -4.23
C SER A 303 -28.72 2.25 -3.04
N LYS A 304 -28.51 1.64 -1.84
CA LYS A 304 -28.12 2.37 -0.63
C LYS A 304 -26.66 2.83 -0.65
N GLN A 305 -25.79 2.05 -1.25
CA GLN A 305 -24.38 2.44 -1.47
C GLN A 305 -24.27 3.55 -2.52
N LYS A 306 -25.07 3.46 -3.62
CA LYS A 306 -25.13 4.52 -4.65
C LYS A 306 -25.59 5.85 -4.04
N GLN A 307 -26.66 5.83 -3.22
CA GLN A 307 -27.12 7.02 -2.51
C GLN A 307 -26.05 7.61 -1.59
N LEU A 308 -25.32 6.77 -0.83
CA LEU A 308 -24.24 7.23 0.02
C LEU A 308 -23.08 7.81 -0.79
N LEU A 309 -22.69 7.20 -1.90
CA LEU A 309 -21.63 7.73 -2.78
C LEU A 309 -21.99 9.11 -3.33
N LEU A 310 -23.25 9.32 -3.76
CA LEU A 310 -23.71 10.64 -4.24
C LEU A 310 -23.75 11.67 -3.09
N ALA A 311 -24.11 11.27 -1.88
CA ALA A 311 -24.04 12.15 -0.70
C ALA A 311 -22.60 12.54 -0.36
N LEU A 312 -21.65 11.61 -0.44
CA LEU A 312 -20.22 11.83 -0.17
C LEU A 312 -19.55 12.79 -1.17
N VAL A 313 -20.13 13.00 -2.34
CA VAL A 313 -19.69 14.03 -3.30
C VAL A 313 -19.83 15.44 -2.70
N HIS A 314 -20.82 15.66 -1.82
CA HIS A 314 -21.10 16.94 -1.19
C HIS A 314 -20.40 17.11 0.16
N SER A 315 -20.50 16.11 1.02
CA SER A 315 -19.87 16.12 2.34
C SER A 315 -19.64 14.70 2.86
N GLY A 316 -18.49 14.47 3.48
CA GLY A 316 -18.17 13.20 4.15
C GLY A 316 -18.18 13.29 5.68
N GLU A 317 -18.62 14.40 6.25
CA GLU A 317 -18.62 14.61 7.70
C GLU A 317 -19.93 14.15 8.33
N ASN A 318 -19.83 13.52 9.50
CA ASN A 318 -20.98 13.13 10.32
C ASN A 318 -22.04 12.30 9.56
N ILE A 319 -21.63 11.45 8.62
CA ILE A 319 -22.52 10.72 7.69
C ILE A 319 -23.56 9.82 8.35
N PHE A 320 -23.42 9.57 9.65
CA PHE A 320 -24.37 8.76 10.43
C PHE A 320 -25.32 9.61 11.29
N SER A 321 -25.23 10.95 11.20
CA SER A 321 -26.14 11.83 11.91
C SER A 321 -27.55 11.80 11.30
N ALA A 322 -28.56 12.04 12.15
CA ALA A 322 -29.94 12.16 11.68
C ALA A 322 -30.12 13.33 10.69
N GLN A 323 -29.36 14.41 10.88
CA GLN A 323 -29.38 15.56 9.99
C GLN A 323 -28.85 15.17 8.60
N TYR A 324 -27.67 14.53 8.52
CA TYR A 324 -27.06 14.10 7.25
C TYR A 324 -27.95 13.10 6.51
N THR A 325 -28.50 12.09 7.21
CA THR A 325 -29.38 11.10 6.59
C THR A 325 -30.66 11.70 6.04
N LYS A 326 -31.21 12.75 6.71
CA LYS A 326 -32.37 13.49 6.21
C LYS A 326 -32.03 14.37 5.02
N GLU A 327 -30.92 15.12 5.09
CA GLU A 327 -30.45 16.03 4.04
C GLU A 327 -30.23 15.32 2.69
N PHE A 328 -29.55 14.16 2.75
CA PHE A 328 -29.23 13.38 1.56
C PHE A 328 -30.21 12.24 1.27
N ASN A 329 -31.37 12.23 1.91
CA ASN A 329 -32.42 11.20 1.73
C ASN A 329 -31.88 9.77 1.85
N LEU A 330 -30.94 9.58 2.79
CA LEU A 330 -30.39 8.27 3.09
C LEU A 330 -31.36 7.47 3.98
N SER A 331 -31.13 6.16 4.04
CA SER A 331 -31.86 5.29 4.98
C SER A 331 -31.45 5.59 6.44
N THR A 332 -31.80 4.68 7.37
CA THR A 332 -31.42 4.82 8.77
C THR A 332 -29.90 4.88 8.97
N PRO A 333 -29.41 5.49 10.07
CA PRO A 333 -27.97 5.51 10.40
C PRO A 333 -27.32 4.12 10.38
N SER A 334 -28.02 3.08 10.85
CA SER A 334 -27.50 1.70 10.83
C SER A 334 -27.35 1.14 9.42
N THR A 335 -28.25 1.47 8.49
CA THR A 335 -28.14 1.08 7.08
C THR A 335 -26.99 1.84 6.40
N THR A 336 -26.87 3.13 6.69
CA THR A 336 -25.76 3.96 6.19
C THR A 336 -24.42 3.41 6.68
N GLN A 337 -24.31 2.98 7.94
CA GLN A 337 -23.10 2.37 8.49
C GLN A 337 -22.74 1.07 7.78
N LYS A 338 -23.71 0.19 7.50
CA LYS A 338 -23.46 -1.04 6.71
C LYS A 338 -22.99 -0.73 5.30
N SER A 339 -23.59 0.27 4.64
CA SER A 339 -23.18 0.72 3.31
C SER A 339 -21.77 1.29 3.32
N ALA A 340 -21.44 2.12 4.31
CA ALA A 340 -20.11 2.68 4.47
C ALA A 340 -19.05 1.59 4.72
N SER A 341 -19.35 0.61 5.58
CA SER A 341 -18.44 -0.54 5.83
C SER A 341 -18.15 -1.30 4.53
N ALA A 342 -19.18 -1.65 3.77
CA ALA A 342 -19.01 -2.37 2.52
C ALA A 342 -18.20 -1.58 1.47
N LEU A 343 -18.42 -0.25 1.37
CA LEU A 343 -17.65 0.61 0.49
C LEU A 343 -16.18 0.79 0.93
N LEU A 344 -15.92 0.81 2.26
CA LEU A 344 -14.57 0.80 2.84
C LEU A 344 -13.85 -0.52 2.52
N ASP A 345 -14.52 -1.65 2.71
CA ASP A 345 -13.98 -2.98 2.41
C ASP A 345 -13.65 -3.14 0.93
N ALA A 346 -14.49 -2.56 0.06
CA ALA A 346 -14.25 -2.51 -1.39
C ALA A 346 -13.13 -1.51 -1.77
N GLY A 347 -12.72 -0.61 -0.85
CA GLY A 347 -11.72 0.44 -1.11
C GLY A 347 -12.22 1.55 -2.04
N ILE A 348 -13.55 1.72 -2.15
CA ILE A 348 -14.18 2.78 -2.95
C ILE A 348 -14.18 4.09 -2.18
N ILE A 349 -14.36 4.01 -0.87
CA ILE A 349 -14.22 5.15 0.03
C ILE A 349 -13.12 4.89 1.06
N GLU A 350 -12.63 5.94 1.66
CA GLU A 350 -11.67 5.91 2.76
C GLU A 350 -12.19 6.73 3.93
N LYS A 351 -11.59 6.48 5.11
CA LYS A 351 -11.93 7.17 6.35
C LYS A 351 -10.71 7.86 6.93
N ASN A 352 -10.86 9.12 7.29
CA ASN A 352 -9.87 9.88 8.06
C ASN A 352 -10.56 10.52 9.28
N GLY A 353 -10.20 10.04 10.48
CA GLY A 353 -10.94 10.43 11.69
C GLY A 353 -12.42 10.06 11.59
N ASN A 354 -13.30 11.05 11.63
CA ASN A 354 -14.75 10.90 11.50
C ASN A 354 -15.28 11.21 10.10
N SER A 355 -14.41 11.62 9.17
CA SER A 355 -14.78 11.97 7.81
C SER A 355 -14.56 10.82 6.85
N TYR A 356 -15.45 10.69 5.87
CA TYR A 356 -15.41 9.69 4.80
C TYR A 356 -15.27 10.39 3.46
N PHE A 357 -14.47 9.84 2.55
CA PHE A 357 -14.24 10.43 1.23
C PHE A 357 -14.06 9.36 0.17
N ILE A 358 -14.35 9.71 -1.07
CA ILE A 358 -14.18 8.83 -2.23
C ILE A 358 -12.69 8.71 -2.54
N SER A 359 -12.16 7.48 -2.61
CA SER A 359 -10.73 7.19 -2.72
C SER A 359 -10.09 7.66 -4.04
N ASP A 360 -10.89 7.74 -5.12
CA ASP A 360 -10.44 8.16 -6.45
C ASP A 360 -11.03 9.54 -6.79
N PRO A 361 -10.22 10.62 -6.90
CA PRO A 361 -10.70 11.97 -7.17
C PRO A 361 -11.37 12.09 -8.55
N PHE A 362 -10.98 11.27 -9.53
CA PHE A 362 -11.62 11.27 -10.84
C PHE A 362 -12.94 10.50 -10.84
N PHE A 363 -13.07 9.46 -10.02
CA PHE A 363 -14.35 8.82 -9.76
C PHE A 363 -15.31 9.77 -9.02
N MET A 364 -14.80 10.52 -8.05
CA MET A 364 -15.61 11.57 -7.38
C MET A 364 -16.16 12.58 -8.41
N ARG A 365 -15.32 13.07 -9.34
CA ARG A 365 -15.75 13.97 -10.41
C ARG A 365 -16.73 13.34 -11.41
N PHE A 366 -16.56 12.06 -11.71
CA PHE A 366 -17.52 11.29 -12.49
C PHE A 366 -18.89 11.26 -11.79
N LEU A 367 -18.93 11.01 -10.48
CA LEU A 367 -20.16 11.03 -9.69
C LEU A 367 -20.78 12.42 -9.60
N GLN A 368 -19.99 13.50 -9.53
CA GLN A 368 -20.49 14.89 -9.60
C GLN A 368 -21.30 15.14 -10.87
N LYS A 369 -20.82 14.64 -12.01
CA LYS A 369 -21.55 14.78 -13.28
C LYS A 369 -22.89 14.03 -13.28
N ILE A 370 -22.95 12.85 -12.62
CA ILE A 370 -24.20 12.07 -12.52
C ILE A 370 -25.17 12.73 -11.52
N ALA A 371 -24.67 13.32 -10.44
CA ALA A 371 -25.50 13.94 -9.41
C ALA A 371 -26.22 15.22 -9.89
N ILE A 372 -25.76 15.84 -10.98
CA ILE A 372 -26.35 17.05 -11.57
C ILE A 372 -27.49 16.71 -12.57
N ILE A 373 -27.59 15.45 -13.00
CA ILE A 373 -28.66 14.94 -13.85
C ILE A 373 -29.81 14.41 -12.99
#